data_04a24527f56518f17fc29f7757618f6b
#
_entry.id   04a24527f56518f17fc29f7757618f6b
#
_cell.length_a   1.000
_cell.length_b   1.000
_cell.length_c   1.000
_cell.angle_alpha   90.00
_cell.angle_beta   90.00
_cell.angle_gamma   90.00
#
_symmetry.space_group_name_H-M   'P 1'
#
loop_
_entity.id
_entity.type
_entity.pdbx_description
1 polymer ?
#
loop_
_entity_poly.entity_id
_entity_poly.type
_entity_poly.pdbx_seq_one_letter_code
_entity_poly.pdbx_strand_id
1 'polypeptide(L)'
;AIYFQDYMAKKLEKGAGITAVAAIVEHNTSGIISRKSDNINSPKDLVGKKYGTWNDPTELAMLKTLVESQGGDFDKVEKVPNNDSNSITPIANGVFDAAWIYYGWDGILAKSQGVDANFMYLKDYVKEFDYYSPVIIANNDYLKDNKEEARKVIQAIKKGYQYAMEHPEEAADILIKNSPELKDKRDFVIESQKYLSKEYASDKEKWG
;
A
#
# COMPACT_ATOMS: atom_id res chain seq x y z
N ALA A 1 -7.03 -11.43 10.69
CA ALA A 1 -6.33 -11.35 9.39
C ALA A 1 -5.89 -9.92 9.11
N ILE A 2 -4.91 -9.73 8.20
CA ILE A 2 -4.54 -8.42 7.64
C ILE A 2 -5.36 -8.22 6.37
N TYR A 3 -5.92 -7.02 6.21
CA TYR A 3 -6.79 -6.72 5.08
C TYR A 3 -6.73 -5.24 4.69
N PHE A 4 -7.05 -4.91 3.44
CA PHE A 4 -7.13 -3.52 2.99
C PHE A 4 -8.48 -2.91 3.38
N GLN A 5 -8.47 -1.67 3.86
CA GLN A 5 -9.67 -1.02 4.40
C GLN A 5 -10.76 -0.81 3.34
N ASP A 6 -10.40 -0.44 2.13
CA ASP A 6 -11.30 -0.27 0.98
C ASP A 6 -12.02 -1.58 0.61
N TYR A 7 -11.28 -2.70 0.58
CA TYR A 7 -11.87 -4.03 0.36
C TYR A 7 -12.71 -4.49 1.56
N MET A 8 -12.34 -4.11 2.78
CA MET A 8 -13.15 -4.37 3.97
C MET A 8 -14.52 -3.68 3.85
N ALA A 9 -14.57 -2.42 3.42
CA ALA A 9 -15.81 -1.70 3.23
C ALA A 9 -16.78 -2.45 2.31
N LYS A 10 -16.30 -2.96 1.18
CA LYS A 10 -17.09 -3.80 0.27
C LYS A 10 -17.63 -5.08 0.91
N LYS A 11 -16.86 -5.70 1.81
CA LYS A 11 -17.31 -6.90 2.52
C LYS A 11 -18.39 -6.56 3.55
N LEU A 12 -18.26 -5.41 4.23
CA LEU A 12 -19.25 -4.93 5.19
C LEU A 12 -20.60 -4.59 4.51
N GLU A 13 -20.58 -3.97 3.34
CA GLU A 13 -21.80 -3.75 2.52
C GLU A 13 -22.54 -5.05 2.21
N LYS A 14 -21.81 -6.16 2.07
CA LYS A 14 -22.38 -7.50 1.82
C LYS A 14 -22.73 -8.25 3.11
N GLY A 15 -22.71 -7.57 4.27
CA GLY A 15 -23.09 -8.15 5.56
C GLY A 15 -22.02 -9.04 6.19
N ALA A 16 -20.74 -8.91 5.82
CA ALA A 16 -19.69 -9.68 6.45
C ALA A 16 -19.56 -9.32 7.94
N GLY A 17 -19.57 -10.33 8.81
CA GLY A 17 -19.40 -10.20 10.25
C GLY A 17 -17.94 -10.01 10.66
N ILE A 18 -17.34 -8.88 10.27
CA ILE A 18 -15.94 -8.54 10.56
C ILE A 18 -15.81 -7.14 11.17
N THR A 19 -14.78 -6.94 11.99
CA THR A 19 -14.44 -5.66 12.60
C THR A 19 -12.95 -5.39 12.44
N ALA A 20 -12.56 -4.16 12.08
CA ALA A 20 -11.18 -3.71 12.19
C ALA A 20 -10.83 -3.52 13.67
N VAL A 21 -9.74 -4.14 14.09
CA VAL A 21 -9.31 -4.17 15.51
C VAL A 21 -7.99 -3.45 15.73
N ALA A 22 -7.26 -3.13 14.67
CA ALA A 22 -6.09 -2.26 14.70
C ALA A 22 -5.76 -1.73 13.31
N ALA A 23 -5.20 -0.52 13.23
CA ALA A 23 -4.56 0.01 12.03
C ALA A 23 -3.07 -0.35 12.04
N ILE A 24 -2.55 -0.85 10.92
CA ILE A 24 -1.12 -1.18 10.81
C ILE A 24 -0.33 0.06 10.38
N VAL A 25 -0.85 0.81 9.41
CA VAL A 25 -0.24 2.02 8.86
C VAL A 25 -1.22 3.17 9.03
N GLU A 26 -0.75 4.28 9.61
CA GLU A 26 -1.59 5.42 10.02
C GLU A 26 -2.16 6.19 8.83
N HIS A 27 -1.40 6.29 7.73
CA HIS A 27 -1.80 6.98 6.52
C HIS A 27 -1.68 6.08 5.30
N ASN A 28 -2.49 6.32 4.27
CA ASN A 28 -2.37 5.60 3.02
C ASN A 28 -1.05 5.94 2.31
N THR A 29 -0.17 4.95 2.18
CA THR A 29 1.13 5.08 1.52
C THR A 29 1.12 4.65 0.07
N SER A 30 -0.05 4.40 -0.50
CA SER A 30 -0.18 4.05 -1.91
C SER A 30 -0.26 5.27 -2.82
N GLY A 31 0.08 5.06 -4.08
CA GLY A 31 0.09 6.12 -5.06
C GLY A 31 0.36 5.61 -6.47
N ILE A 32 0.44 6.53 -7.40
CA ILE A 32 0.74 6.25 -8.80
C ILE A 32 2.24 6.47 -9.03
N ILE A 33 2.92 5.44 -9.51
CA ILE A 33 4.30 5.51 -9.98
C ILE A 33 4.35 5.59 -11.50
N SER A 34 5.31 6.35 -12.04
CA SER A 34 5.60 6.47 -13.49
C SER A 34 7.08 6.77 -13.69
N ARG A 35 7.61 6.55 -14.91
CA ARG A 35 8.95 7.07 -15.25
C ARG A 35 8.90 8.59 -15.32
N LYS A 36 9.94 9.28 -14.87
CA LYS A 36 10.05 10.75 -15.02
C LYS A 36 10.03 11.18 -16.49
N SER A 37 10.61 10.37 -17.38
CA SER A 37 10.61 10.63 -18.82
C SER A 37 9.21 10.72 -19.44
N ASP A 38 8.20 10.14 -18.79
CA ASP A 38 6.82 10.14 -19.32
C ASP A 38 6.06 11.43 -19.00
N ASN A 39 6.67 12.31 -18.16
CA ASN A 39 6.13 13.61 -17.76
C ASN A 39 4.72 13.54 -17.14
N ILE A 40 4.47 12.49 -16.34
CA ILE A 40 3.24 12.33 -15.57
C ILE A 40 3.49 12.96 -14.20
N ASN A 41 3.08 14.21 -14.00
CA ASN A 41 3.34 15.00 -12.80
C ASN A 41 2.08 15.25 -11.97
N SER A 42 0.92 14.95 -12.52
CA SER A 42 -0.38 15.03 -11.86
C SER A 42 -1.32 13.93 -12.38
N PRO A 43 -2.38 13.58 -11.65
CA PRO A 43 -3.30 12.54 -12.09
C PRO A 43 -3.96 12.78 -13.46
N LYS A 44 -4.20 14.04 -13.85
CA LYS A 44 -4.75 14.38 -15.16
C LYS A 44 -3.79 14.03 -16.33
N ASP A 45 -2.49 13.95 -16.07
CA ASP A 45 -1.49 13.63 -17.08
C ASP A 45 -1.51 12.14 -17.48
N LEU A 46 -2.32 11.32 -16.78
CA LEU A 46 -2.63 9.94 -17.17
C LEU A 46 -3.52 9.85 -18.43
N VAL A 47 -4.18 10.95 -18.82
CA VAL A 47 -4.98 11.02 -20.04
C VAL A 47 -4.10 10.70 -21.26
N GLY A 48 -4.48 9.69 -22.04
CA GLY A 48 -3.73 9.21 -23.21
C GLY A 48 -2.49 8.36 -22.87
N LYS A 49 -2.28 8.01 -21.60
CA LYS A 49 -1.20 7.14 -21.13
C LYS A 49 -1.70 5.73 -20.85
N LYS A 50 -0.79 4.76 -20.90
CA LYS A 50 -1.02 3.37 -20.54
C LYS A 50 -0.90 3.20 -19.04
N TYR A 51 -2.00 2.84 -18.41
CA TYR A 51 -2.06 2.53 -17.00
C TYR A 51 -2.15 1.01 -16.78
N GLY A 52 -1.17 0.46 -16.07
CA GLY A 52 -1.16 -0.95 -15.65
C GLY A 52 -2.18 -1.19 -14.55
N THR A 53 -3.24 -1.96 -14.84
CA THR A 53 -4.38 -2.21 -13.95
C THR A 53 -4.53 -3.69 -13.59
N TRP A 54 -4.95 -3.97 -12.35
CA TRP A 54 -5.41 -5.30 -11.92
C TRP A 54 -6.85 -5.58 -12.38
N ASN A 55 -7.48 -4.60 -13.03
CA ASN A 55 -8.85 -4.66 -13.49
C ASN A 55 -9.86 -4.88 -12.34
N ASP A 56 -9.53 -4.41 -11.15
CA ASP A 56 -10.42 -4.43 -9.99
C ASP A 56 -11.35 -3.21 -10.00
N PRO A 57 -12.68 -3.40 -9.79
CA PRO A 57 -13.62 -2.28 -9.80
C PRO A 57 -13.34 -1.18 -8.77
N THR A 58 -12.72 -1.49 -7.61
CA THR A 58 -12.34 -0.46 -6.63
C THR A 58 -11.16 0.35 -7.12
N GLU A 59 -10.12 -0.32 -7.61
CA GLU A 59 -8.96 0.32 -8.21
C GLU A 59 -9.41 1.30 -9.30
N LEU A 60 -10.24 0.85 -10.24
CA LEU A 60 -10.70 1.67 -11.34
C LEU A 60 -11.59 2.83 -10.89
N ALA A 61 -12.44 2.65 -9.88
CA ALA A 61 -13.24 3.72 -9.31
C ALA A 61 -12.36 4.78 -8.60
N MET A 62 -11.35 4.35 -7.87
CA MET A 62 -10.40 5.26 -7.22
C MET A 62 -9.54 6.00 -8.25
N LEU A 63 -9.04 5.31 -9.28
CA LEU A 63 -8.31 5.94 -10.37
C LEU A 63 -9.16 6.97 -11.11
N LYS A 64 -10.43 6.64 -11.39
CA LYS A 64 -11.39 7.57 -11.98
C LYS A 64 -11.54 8.83 -11.14
N THR A 65 -11.82 8.67 -9.85
CA THR A 65 -11.95 9.79 -8.91
C THR A 65 -10.68 10.63 -8.89
N LEU A 66 -9.51 10.00 -8.86
CA LEU A 66 -8.22 10.67 -8.84
C LEU A 66 -7.99 11.52 -10.09
N VAL A 67 -8.21 10.95 -11.29
CA VAL A 67 -8.01 11.63 -12.58
C VAL A 67 -9.01 12.79 -12.75
N GLU A 68 -10.29 12.54 -12.48
CA GLU A 68 -11.36 13.52 -12.64
C GLU A 68 -11.26 14.66 -11.62
N SER A 69 -10.78 14.40 -10.40
CA SER A 69 -10.56 15.45 -9.39
C SER A 69 -9.57 16.53 -9.85
N GLN A 70 -8.70 16.18 -10.79
CA GLN A 70 -7.70 17.08 -11.36
C GLN A 70 -8.09 17.59 -12.76
N GLY A 71 -9.34 17.35 -13.18
CA GLY A 71 -9.87 17.79 -14.48
C GLY A 71 -9.44 16.93 -15.66
N GLY A 72 -8.94 15.73 -15.41
CA GLY A 72 -8.64 14.75 -16.46
C GLY A 72 -9.89 13.96 -16.90
N ASP A 73 -9.81 13.33 -18.05
CA ASP A 73 -10.84 12.46 -18.61
C ASP A 73 -10.41 10.99 -18.44
N PHE A 74 -11.01 10.31 -17.46
CA PHE A 74 -10.66 8.91 -17.13
C PHE A 74 -10.90 7.94 -18.31
N ASP A 75 -11.90 8.21 -19.16
CA ASP A 75 -12.21 7.33 -20.29
C ASP A 75 -11.10 7.31 -21.33
N LYS A 76 -10.26 8.35 -21.35
CA LYS A 76 -9.07 8.46 -22.21
C LYS A 76 -7.80 7.86 -21.59
N VAL A 77 -7.84 7.33 -20.39
CA VAL A 77 -6.72 6.55 -19.83
C VAL A 77 -6.76 5.15 -20.44
N GLU A 78 -5.67 4.72 -21.09
CA GLU A 78 -5.56 3.37 -21.65
C GLU A 78 -5.30 2.36 -20.53
N LYS A 79 -6.22 1.41 -20.31
CA LYS A 79 -6.10 0.38 -19.28
C LYS A 79 -5.40 -0.84 -19.85
N VAL A 80 -4.20 -1.16 -19.35
CA VAL A 80 -3.39 -2.32 -19.76
C VAL A 80 -3.41 -3.34 -18.61
N PRO A 81 -3.86 -4.59 -18.83
CA PRO A 81 -3.85 -5.60 -17.77
C PRO A 81 -2.44 -5.83 -17.22
N ASN A 82 -2.31 -5.70 -15.90
CA ASN A 82 -1.10 -6.05 -15.16
C ASN A 82 -1.39 -7.28 -14.30
N ASN A 83 -0.93 -8.43 -14.76
CA ASN A 83 -1.11 -9.71 -14.07
C ASN A 83 0.10 -10.07 -13.20
N ASP A 84 1.15 -9.25 -13.22
CA ASP A 84 2.35 -9.47 -12.44
C ASP A 84 2.23 -8.88 -11.04
N SER A 85 2.84 -9.55 -10.08
CA SER A 85 2.98 -9.03 -8.71
C SER A 85 3.97 -7.86 -8.60
N ASN A 86 4.72 -7.57 -9.66
CA ASN A 86 5.75 -6.53 -9.73
C ASN A 86 5.41 -5.54 -10.86
N SER A 87 4.97 -4.35 -10.52
CA SER A 87 4.67 -3.29 -11.48
C SER A 87 5.92 -2.53 -11.97
N ILE A 88 7.04 -2.64 -11.27
CA ILE A 88 8.24 -1.83 -11.55
C ILE A 88 8.93 -2.26 -12.83
N THR A 89 9.11 -3.57 -13.03
CA THR A 89 9.73 -4.10 -14.25
C THR A 89 8.97 -3.75 -15.52
N PRO A 90 7.63 -3.94 -15.60
CA PRO A 90 6.84 -3.49 -16.74
C PRO A 90 6.92 -1.96 -17.00
N ILE A 91 6.93 -1.12 -15.95
CA ILE A 91 7.12 0.34 -16.08
C ILE A 91 8.50 0.63 -16.66
N ALA A 92 9.56 0.06 -16.11
CA ALA A 92 10.92 0.28 -16.59
C ALA A 92 11.08 -0.11 -18.06
N ASN A 93 10.40 -1.16 -18.50
CA ASN A 93 10.42 -1.66 -19.88
C ASN A 93 9.40 -0.97 -20.82
N GLY A 94 8.59 -0.03 -20.32
CA GLY A 94 7.63 0.71 -21.16
C GLY A 94 6.41 -0.11 -21.60
N VAL A 95 6.07 -1.19 -20.88
CA VAL A 95 4.86 -1.97 -21.15
C VAL A 95 3.63 -1.11 -20.83
N PHE A 96 3.68 -0.38 -19.72
CA PHE A 96 2.75 0.70 -19.38
C PHE A 96 3.53 1.88 -18.78
N ASP A 97 2.89 3.05 -18.74
CA ASP A 97 3.53 4.31 -18.34
C ASP A 97 3.40 4.57 -16.84
N ALA A 98 2.32 4.08 -16.23
CA ALA A 98 2.04 4.26 -14.83
C ALA A 98 1.28 3.06 -14.22
N ALA A 99 1.37 2.90 -12.90
CA ALA A 99 0.59 1.93 -12.13
C ALA A 99 0.41 2.39 -10.68
N TRP A 100 -0.61 1.84 -10.01
CA TRP A 100 -0.79 2.00 -8.58
C TRP A 100 0.12 1.03 -7.82
N ILE A 101 0.86 1.56 -6.86
CA ILE A 101 1.76 0.79 -6.01
C ILE A 101 1.72 1.28 -4.56
N TYR A 102 2.32 0.51 -3.65
CA TYR A 102 2.61 0.95 -2.28
C TYR A 102 4.08 1.37 -2.18
N TYR A 103 4.32 2.64 -1.82
CA TYR A 103 5.67 3.22 -1.82
C TYR A 103 6.66 2.45 -0.95
N GLY A 104 6.21 2.01 0.23
CA GLY A 104 7.06 1.32 1.20
C GLY A 104 7.70 0.02 0.69
N TRP A 105 7.19 -0.56 -0.39
CA TRP A 105 7.78 -1.73 -1.05
C TRP A 105 8.16 -1.42 -2.49
N ASP A 106 7.20 -1.19 -3.37
CA ASP A 106 7.47 -1.03 -4.80
C ASP A 106 8.20 0.28 -5.12
N GLY A 107 7.91 1.38 -4.41
CA GLY A 107 8.62 2.64 -4.59
C GLY A 107 10.11 2.51 -4.19
N ILE A 108 10.39 1.83 -3.07
CA ILE A 108 11.76 1.52 -2.65
C ILE A 108 12.43 0.55 -3.63
N LEU A 109 11.68 -0.43 -4.15
CA LEU A 109 12.19 -1.37 -5.17
C LEU A 109 12.60 -0.62 -6.45
N ALA A 110 11.75 0.29 -6.93
CA ALA A 110 12.07 1.12 -8.10
C ALA A 110 13.39 1.87 -7.91
N LYS A 111 13.56 2.51 -6.75
CA LYS A 111 14.78 3.21 -6.38
C LYS A 111 15.99 2.27 -6.36
N SER A 112 15.85 1.08 -5.75
CA SER A 112 16.95 0.10 -5.66
C SER A 112 17.36 -0.45 -7.02
N GLN A 113 16.44 -0.48 -7.99
CA GLN A 113 16.70 -0.88 -9.38
C GLN A 113 17.17 0.28 -10.28
N GLY A 114 17.37 1.48 -9.73
CA GLY A 114 17.81 2.65 -10.49
C GLY A 114 16.75 3.21 -11.46
N VAL A 115 15.47 2.90 -11.24
CA VAL A 115 14.38 3.48 -12.04
C VAL A 115 14.16 4.93 -11.62
N ASP A 116 14.40 5.87 -12.54
CA ASP A 116 14.12 7.29 -12.30
C ASP A 116 12.62 7.54 -12.44
N ALA A 117 11.93 7.48 -11.29
CA ALA A 117 10.48 7.50 -11.21
C ALA A 117 9.94 8.75 -10.51
N ASN A 118 8.76 9.19 -10.96
CA ASN A 118 7.84 10.04 -10.21
C ASN A 118 6.90 9.17 -9.39
N PHE A 119 6.53 9.66 -8.20
CA PHE A 119 5.51 9.03 -7.39
C PHE A 119 4.53 10.09 -6.87
N MET A 120 3.24 9.81 -6.98
CA MET A 120 2.15 10.67 -6.54
C MET A 120 1.31 9.92 -5.51
N TYR A 121 1.34 10.34 -4.24
CA TYR A 121 0.46 9.75 -3.23
C TYR A 121 -1.01 10.07 -3.54
N LEU A 122 -1.89 9.08 -3.42
CA LEU A 122 -3.33 9.30 -3.66
C LEU A 122 -3.92 10.34 -2.70
N LYS A 123 -3.50 10.30 -1.43
CA LYS A 123 -3.95 11.21 -0.37
C LYS A 123 -3.65 12.70 -0.61
N ASP A 124 -2.62 13.00 -1.42
CA ASP A 124 -2.23 14.38 -1.71
C ASP A 124 -3.20 15.08 -2.69
N TYR A 125 -4.01 14.28 -3.40
CA TYR A 125 -4.95 14.78 -4.41
C TYR A 125 -6.41 14.61 -4.00
N VAL A 126 -6.72 13.56 -3.25
CA VAL A 126 -8.08 13.25 -2.78
C VAL A 126 -8.00 12.91 -1.29
N LYS A 127 -8.49 13.81 -0.45
CA LYS A 127 -8.39 13.69 1.03
C LYS A 127 -9.00 12.39 1.55
N GLU A 128 -10.09 11.93 0.95
CA GLU A 128 -10.79 10.70 1.33
C GLU A 128 -9.96 9.44 1.05
N PHE A 129 -8.86 9.56 0.30
CA PHE A 129 -7.93 8.46 0.05
C PHE A 129 -6.84 8.35 1.14
N ASP A 130 -6.85 9.25 2.13
CA ASP A 130 -6.03 9.09 3.33
C ASP A 130 -6.78 8.27 4.39
N TYR A 131 -6.70 6.96 4.26
CA TYR A 131 -7.32 6.00 5.15
C TYR A 131 -6.30 4.97 5.66
N TYR A 132 -6.62 4.28 6.75
CA TYR A 132 -5.76 3.23 7.30
C TYR A 132 -5.64 2.06 6.34
N SER A 133 -4.43 1.73 5.90
CA SER A 133 -4.24 0.57 5.00
C SER A 133 -2.81 0.04 5.04
N PRO A 134 -2.62 -1.22 5.47
CA PRO A 134 -3.64 -2.20 5.83
C PRO A 134 -4.13 -2.08 7.28
N VAL A 135 -5.21 -2.81 7.59
CA VAL A 135 -5.79 -2.97 8.93
C VAL A 135 -5.77 -4.43 9.38
N ILE A 136 -5.82 -4.66 10.67
CA ILE A 136 -6.07 -5.99 11.24
C ILE A 136 -7.58 -6.14 11.44
N ILE A 137 -8.16 -7.19 10.87
CA ILE A 137 -9.57 -7.52 11.03
C ILE A 137 -9.76 -8.82 11.81
N ALA A 138 -10.87 -8.91 12.52
CA ALA A 138 -11.30 -10.12 13.23
C ALA A 138 -12.77 -10.42 12.94
N ASN A 139 -13.15 -11.69 13.03
CA ASN A 139 -14.52 -12.15 12.94
C ASN A 139 -15.29 -11.72 14.19
N ASN A 140 -16.54 -11.24 14.03
CA ASN A 140 -17.35 -10.71 15.12
C ASN A 140 -17.75 -11.79 16.13
N ASP A 141 -18.07 -13.00 15.66
CA ASP A 141 -18.41 -14.11 16.56
C ASP A 141 -17.20 -14.52 17.39
N TYR A 142 -16.02 -14.61 16.76
CA TYR A 142 -14.77 -14.86 17.47
C TYR A 142 -14.50 -13.81 18.56
N LEU A 143 -14.66 -12.52 18.23
CA LEU A 143 -14.44 -11.41 19.17
C LEU A 143 -15.42 -11.46 20.35
N LYS A 144 -16.67 -11.89 20.10
CA LYS A 144 -17.69 -12.03 21.15
C LYS A 144 -17.29 -13.07 22.19
N ASP A 145 -16.79 -14.23 21.72
CA ASP A 145 -16.53 -15.36 22.60
C ASP A 145 -15.07 -15.37 23.14
N ASN A 146 -14.13 -14.69 22.47
CA ASN A 146 -12.70 -14.73 22.76
C ASN A 146 -12.06 -13.34 22.92
N LYS A 147 -12.79 -12.39 23.50
CA LYS A 147 -12.38 -10.98 23.59
C LYS A 147 -11.01 -10.80 24.26
N GLU A 148 -10.75 -11.49 25.37
CA GLU A 148 -9.49 -11.37 26.10
C GLU A 148 -8.31 -11.97 25.33
N GLU A 149 -8.53 -13.06 24.60
CA GLU A 149 -7.51 -13.66 23.75
C GLU A 149 -7.17 -12.72 22.58
N ALA A 150 -8.18 -12.21 21.88
CA ALA A 150 -8.00 -11.23 20.81
C ALA A 150 -7.22 -10.00 21.28
N ARG A 151 -7.53 -9.49 22.49
CA ARG A 151 -6.80 -8.38 23.10
C ARG A 151 -5.33 -8.69 23.32
N LYS A 152 -5.01 -9.88 23.86
CA LYS A 152 -3.63 -10.32 24.08
C LYS A 152 -2.86 -10.44 22.76
N VAL A 153 -3.50 -10.96 21.70
CA VAL A 153 -2.91 -11.06 20.37
C VAL A 153 -2.58 -9.67 19.81
N ILE A 154 -3.52 -8.72 19.87
CA ILE A 154 -3.28 -7.35 19.40
C ILE A 154 -2.18 -6.66 20.22
N GLN A 155 -2.14 -6.87 21.56
CA GLN A 155 -1.05 -6.34 22.38
C GLN A 155 0.31 -6.92 22.02
N ALA A 156 0.40 -8.20 21.66
CA ALA A 156 1.63 -8.81 21.20
C ALA A 156 2.08 -8.25 19.84
N ILE A 157 1.13 -8.08 18.92
CA ILE A 157 1.38 -7.47 17.61
C ILE A 157 1.85 -6.01 17.79
N LYS A 158 1.19 -5.22 18.65
CA LYS A 158 1.61 -3.86 18.98
C LYS A 158 3.07 -3.80 19.41
N LYS A 159 3.49 -4.67 20.35
CA LYS A 159 4.90 -4.73 20.75
C LYS A 159 5.85 -5.01 19.59
N GLY A 160 5.44 -5.88 18.67
CA GLY A 160 6.22 -6.16 17.46
C GLY A 160 6.38 -4.93 16.56
N TYR A 161 5.31 -4.16 16.34
CA TYR A 161 5.38 -2.93 15.56
C TYR A 161 6.16 -1.83 16.27
N GLN A 162 5.99 -1.67 17.58
CA GLN A 162 6.79 -0.73 18.39
C GLN A 162 8.28 -1.07 18.27
N TYR A 163 8.64 -2.34 18.39
CA TYR A 163 10.02 -2.80 18.19
C TYR A 163 10.52 -2.49 16.77
N ALA A 164 9.72 -2.75 15.74
CA ALA A 164 10.09 -2.49 14.36
C ALA A 164 10.24 -0.97 14.06
N MET A 165 9.51 -0.12 14.76
CA MET A 165 9.68 1.35 14.68
C MET A 165 10.98 1.81 15.33
N GLU A 166 11.38 1.21 16.44
CA GLU A 166 12.59 1.55 17.18
C GLU A 166 13.86 0.93 16.59
N HIS A 167 13.75 -0.28 16.02
CA HIS A 167 14.85 -1.10 15.53
C HIS A 167 14.61 -1.58 14.09
N PRO A 168 14.48 -0.65 13.10
CA PRO A 168 14.07 -1.01 11.75
C PRO A 168 15.05 -1.95 11.04
N GLU A 169 16.36 -1.86 11.29
CA GLU A 169 17.36 -2.75 10.68
C GLU A 169 17.27 -4.17 11.27
N GLU A 170 17.13 -4.29 12.58
CA GLU A 170 16.97 -5.60 13.21
C GLU A 170 15.65 -6.26 12.79
N ALA A 171 14.56 -5.48 12.66
CA ALA A 171 13.29 -5.98 12.16
C ALA A 171 13.40 -6.49 10.72
N ALA A 172 14.16 -5.80 9.86
CA ALA A 172 14.47 -6.26 8.52
C ALA A 172 15.27 -7.57 8.52
N ASP A 173 16.27 -7.68 9.38
CA ASP A 173 17.07 -8.92 9.50
C ASP A 173 16.22 -10.10 10.02
N ILE A 174 15.29 -9.86 10.94
CA ILE A 174 14.31 -10.86 11.40
C ILE A 174 13.42 -11.31 10.24
N LEU A 175 12.91 -10.38 9.43
CA LEU A 175 12.10 -10.70 8.25
C LEU A 175 12.89 -11.58 7.28
N ILE A 176 14.11 -11.18 6.93
CA ILE A 176 14.97 -11.92 6.00
C ILE A 176 15.28 -13.34 6.50
N LYS A 177 15.52 -13.48 7.81
CA LYS A 177 15.74 -14.79 8.44
C LYS A 177 14.55 -15.73 8.26
N ASN A 178 13.34 -15.21 8.23
CA ASN A 178 12.09 -15.96 8.10
C ASN A 178 11.54 -16.01 6.67
N SER A 179 12.17 -15.30 5.71
CA SER A 179 11.78 -15.20 4.31
C SER A 179 13.03 -15.38 3.42
N PRO A 180 13.44 -16.64 3.15
CA PRO A 180 14.71 -16.93 2.45
C PRO A 180 14.85 -16.27 1.08
N GLU A 181 13.74 -15.99 0.40
CA GLU A 181 13.66 -15.30 -0.89
C GLU A 181 14.12 -13.82 -0.84
N LEU A 182 14.25 -13.27 0.36
CA LEU A 182 14.73 -11.89 0.58
C LEU A 182 16.23 -11.82 0.92
N LYS A 183 16.90 -12.96 1.04
CA LYS A 183 18.29 -13.04 1.53
C LYS A 183 19.26 -12.15 0.74
N ASP A 184 19.12 -12.11 -0.57
CA ASP A 184 20.00 -11.35 -1.46
C ASP A 184 19.53 -9.90 -1.68
N LYS A 185 18.50 -9.46 -0.91
CA LYS A 185 17.87 -8.14 -1.03
C LYS A 185 17.94 -7.35 0.28
N ARG A 186 18.94 -7.60 1.12
CA ARG A 186 19.02 -7.05 2.48
C ARG A 186 18.90 -5.52 2.51
N ASP A 187 19.67 -4.83 1.70
CA ASP A 187 19.67 -3.35 1.68
C ASP A 187 18.31 -2.79 1.28
N PHE A 188 17.63 -3.40 0.30
CA PHE A 188 16.27 -3.07 -0.08
C PHE A 188 15.28 -3.27 1.07
N VAL A 189 15.35 -4.40 1.78
CA VAL A 189 14.44 -4.70 2.91
C VAL A 189 14.67 -3.71 4.07
N ILE A 190 15.93 -3.35 4.36
CA ILE A 190 16.27 -2.34 5.37
C ILE A 190 15.68 -0.97 5.00
N GLU A 191 15.85 -0.52 3.76
CA GLU A 191 15.31 0.77 3.32
C GLU A 191 13.78 0.79 3.35
N SER A 192 13.14 -0.32 2.93
CA SER A 192 11.69 -0.49 3.06
C SER A 192 11.24 -0.39 4.53
N GLN A 193 11.90 -1.11 5.43
CA GLN A 193 11.56 -1.09 6.84
C GLN A 193 11.82 0.27 7.50
N LYS A 194 12.91 0.98 7.14
CA LYS A 194 13.18 2.35 7.59
C LYS A 194 12.11 3.35 7.14
N TYR A 195 11.58 3.18 5.95
CA TYR A 195 10.44 3.97 5.49
C TYR A 195 9.18 3.62 6.29
N LEU A 196 8.82 2.34 6.32
CA LEU A 196 7.59 1.87 6.98
C LEU A 196 7.56 2.16 8.48
N SER A 197 8.72 2.15 9.16
CA SER A 197 8.81 2.46 10.59
C SER A 197 8.30 3.87 10.93
N LYS A 198 8.31 4.81 9.97
CA LYS A 198 7.79 6.17 10.13
C LYS A 198 6.31 6.28 9.78
N GLU A 199 5.80 5.32 9.01
CA GLU A 199 4.41 5.31 8.52
C GLU A 199 3.47 4.47 9.40
N TYR A 200 4.01 3.60 10.27
CA TYR A 200 3.19 2.76 11.16
C TYR A 200 2.34 3.59 12.10
N ALA A 201 2.92 4.58 12.77
CA ALA A 201 2.21 5.55 13.59
C ALA A 201 3.10 6.77 13.86
N SER A 202 2.49 7.95 13.92
CA SER A 202 3.16 9.21 14.33
C SER A 202 3.60 9.18 15.81
N ASP A 203 2.86 8.44 16.63
CA ASP A 203 3.16 8.16 18.03
C ASP A 203 3.10 6.65 18.26
N LYS A 204 4.25 6.02 18.51
CA LYS A 204 4.37 4.57 18.70
C LYS A 204 3.45 4.00 19.81
N GLU A 205 3.15 4.82 20.84
CA GLU A 205 2.26 4.39 21.92
C GLU A 205 0.80 4.31 21.48
N LYS A 206 0.46 5.01 20.40
CA LYS A 206 -0.89 5.02 19.81
C LYS A 206 -1.07 4.03 18.66
N TRP A 207 -0.01 3.28 18.30
CA TRP A 207 -0.15 2.27 17.26
C TRP A 207 -1.32 1.31 17.53
N GLY A 208 -2.12 1.02 16.48
CA GLY A 208 -3.30 0.17 16.52
C GLY A 208 -4.60 1.02 16.60
#